data_435b60787e187b4ea25f5a181c1baf85
#
_entry.id   435b60787e187b4ea25f5a181c1baf85
#
_cell.length_a   1.000
_cell.length_b   1.000
_cell.length_c   1.000
_cell.angle_alpha   90.00
_cell.angle_beta   90.00
_cell.angle_gamma   90.00
#
_symmetry.space_group_name_H-M   'P 1'
#
loop_
_entity.id
_entity.type
_entity.pdbx_description
1 polymer ?
#
loop_
_entity_poly.entity_id
_entity_poly.type
_entity_poly.pdbx_seq_one_letter_code
_entity_poly.pdbx_strand_id
1 'polypeptide(L)'
;GSASNTNTPYTITFDRDVEFFVDVMDVDETGQALTAANVTKEFNSAHAAPEVDAYRFSKLATAAKNNGHSADEAITEENVFRTLKAAIRKVKKYGTQNLVMYVSPDVMAALELSKDFTRTISNQNIGPSSLETRITGIDGVKLVEVEAEDRFYDTFDFTDGYT
;
A
#
# COMPACT_ATOMS: atom_id res chain seq x y z
N GLY A 1 -17.96 39.09 9.32
CA GLY A 1 -16.90 38.20 8.85
C GLY A 1 -17.21 37.69 7.45
N SER A 2 -16.37 38.02 6.49
CA SER A 2 -16.46 37.54 5.11
C SER A 2 -15.79 36.17 5.03
N ALA A 3 -16.53 35.11 4.73
CA ALA A 3 -15.96 33.81 4.41
C ALA A 3 -15.58 33.81 2.92
N SER A 4 -14.28 33.73 2.61
CA SER A 4 -13.82 33.50 1.25
C SER A 4 -13.66 32.00 1.02
N ASN A 5 -14.36 31.48 0.03
CA ASN A 5 -14.21 30.09 -0.42
C ASN A 5 -13.28 30.10 -1.64
N THR A 6 -12.08 29.52 -1.50
CA THR A 6 -11.14 29.36 -2.61
C THR A 6 -11.26 27.93 -3.13
N ASN A 7 -11.81 27.80 -4.34
CA ASN A 7 -11.87 26.52 -5.02
C ASN A 7 -10.57 26.31 -5.82
N THR A 8 -9.78 25.30 -5.44
CA THR A 8 -8.57 24.93 -6.17
C THR A 8 -8.90 23.74 -7.07
N PRO A 9 -8.85 23.88 -8.40
CA PRO A 9 -9.08 22.76 -9.30
C PRO A 9 -7.96 21.74 -9.16
N TYR A 10 -8.33 20.46 -9.06
CA TYR A 10 -7.39 19.34 -9.07
C TYR A 10 -7.54 18.59 -10.40
N THR A 11 -6.45 18.48 -11.14
CA THR A 11 -6.42 17.74 -12.40
C THR A 11 -5.98 16.30 -12.14
N ILE A 12 -6.79 15.34 -12.56
CA ILE A 12 -6.43 13.93 -12.54
C ILE A 12 -5.38 13.73 -13.64
N THR A 13 -4.23 13.17 -13.28
CA THR A 13 -3.08 12.98 -14.17
C THR A 13 -2.84 11.52 -14.56
N PHE A 14 -3.68 10.61 -14.06
CA PHE A 14 -3.62 9.18 -14.36
C PHE A 14 -4.91 8.78 -15.05
N ASP A 15 -4.84 8.49 -16.34
CA ASP A 15 -5.94 7.97 -17.15
C ASP A 15 -5.35 6.97 -18.15
N ARG A 16 -5.72 5.69 -18.02
CA ARG A 16 -5.30 4.60 -18.92
C ARG A 16 -6.46 3.66 -19.14
N ASP A 17 -6.61 3.24 -20.36
CA ASP A 17 -7.57 2.24 -20.81
C ASP A 17 -6.84 1.05 -21.44
N VAL A 18 -7.48 -0.11 -21.40
CA VAL A 18 -7.02 -1.34 -22.05
C VAL A 18 -8.19 -2.00 -22.73
N GLU A 19 -8.01 -2.34 -23.98
CA GLU A 19 -9.00 -3.04 -24.80
C GLU A 19 -8.62 -4.52 -24.94
N PHE A 20 -9.57 -5.40 -24.67
CA PHE A 20 -9.42 -6.85 -24.84
C PHE A 20 -10.30 -7.34 -25.97
N PHE A 21 -9.74 -8.17 -26.83
CA PHE A 21 -10.47 -8.88 -27.86
C PHE A 21 -10.59 -10.35 -27.48
N VAL A 22 -11.83 -10.85 -27.43
CA VAL A 22 -12.10 -12.28 -27.22
C VAL A 22 -12.66 -12.82 -28.53
N ASP A 23 -12.01 -13.87 -29.09
CA ASP A 23 -12.49 -14.50 -30.33
C ASP A 23 -13.79 -15.29 -30.05
N VAL A 24 -14.82 -14.92 -30.79
CA VAL A 24 -16.17 -15.49 -30.65
C VAL A 24 -16.23 -16.95 -31.13
N MET A 25 -15.28 -17.41 -31.95
CA MET A 25 -15.29 -18.73 -32.51
C MET A 25 -14.86 -19.84 -31.56
N ASP A 26 -14.13 -19.50 -30.48
CA ASP A 26 -13.59 -20.47 -29.54
C ASP A 26 -14.43 -20.68 -28.27
N VAL A 27 -15.51 -19.92 -28.09
CA VAL A 27 -16.28 -19.96 -26.82
C VAL A 27 -17.77 -19.91 -27.09
N ASP A 28 -18.52 -20.88 -26.57
CA ASP A 28 -19.97 -20.89 -26.53
C ASP A 28 -20.54 -19.65 -25.82
N GLU A 29 -21.72 -19.15 -26.22
CA GLU A 29 -22.30 -17.88 -25.75
C GLU A 29 -22.32 -17.73 -24.22
N THR A 30 -22.52 -18.83 -23.49
CA THR A 30 -22.49 -18.84 -22.01
C THR A 30 -21.05 -18.77 -21.47
N GLY A 31 -20.08 -19.29 -22.20
CA GLY A 31 -18.66 -19.26 -21.84
C GLY A 31 -18.01 -17.90 -22.11
N GLN A 32 -18.50 -17.11 -23.07
CA GLN A 32 -17.94 -15.81 -23.42
C GLN A 32 -18.00 -14.80 -22.26
N ALA A 33 -19.16 -14.68 -21.62
CA ALA A 33 -19.33 -13.78 -20.48
C ALA A 33 -18.42 -14.18 -19.30
N LEU A 34 -18.31 -15.49 -19.05
CA LEU A 34 -17.44 -16.01 -17.97
C LEU A 34 -15.96 -15.83 -18.32
N THR A 35 -15.57 -16.02 -19.57
CA THR A 35 -14.19 -15.81 -20.02
C THR A 35 -13.79 -14.34 -19.97
N ALA A 36 -14.64 -13.42 -20.43
CA ALA A 36 -14.40 -11.98 -20.35
C ALA A 36 -14.27 -11.51 -18.89
N ALA A 37 -15.14 -12.01 -17.99
CA ALA A 37 -15.06 -11.70 -16.58
C ALA A 37 -13.76 -12.23 -15.93
N ASN A 38 -13.33 -13.43 -16.29
CA ASN A 38 -12.09 -14.02 -15.80
C ASN A 38 -10.85 -13.27 -16.31
N VAL A 39 -10.82 -12.92 -17.59
CA VAL A 39 -9.73 -12.13 -18.20
C VAL A 39 -9.65 -10.75 -17.52
N THR A 40 -10.78 -10.07 -17.34
CA THR A 40 -10.82 -8.78 -16.66
C THR A 40 -10.34 -8.88 -15.21
N LYS A 41 -10.77 -9.93 -14.49
CA LYS A 41 -10.33 -10.15 -13.10
C LYS A 41 -8.83 -10.41 -13.02
N GLU A 42 -8.31 -11.26 -13.88
CA GLU A 42 -6.88 -11.58 -13.93
C GLU A 42 -6.06 -10.34 -14.29
N PHE A 43 -6.46 -9.60 -15.31
CA PHE A 43 -5.81 -8.36 -15.67
C PHE A 43 -5.81 -7.34 -14.55
N ASN A 44 -6.94 -7.16 -13.86
CA ASN A 44 -7.04 -6.22 -12.76
C ASN A 44 -6.11 -6.60 -11.59
N SER A 45 -6.01 -7.89 -11.27
CA SER A 45 -5.14 -8.33 -10.18
C SER A 45 -3.66 -8.35 -10.55
N ALA A 46 -3.32 -8.77 -11.78
CA ALA A 46 -1.94 -8.95 -12.20
C ALA A 46 -1.29 -7.66 -12.73
N HIS A 47 -2.07 -6.73 -13.26
CA HIS A 47 -1.54 -5.54 -13.93
C HIS A 47 -2.12 -4.23 -13.40
N ALA A 48 -3.44 -4.05 -13.39
CA ALA A 48 -4.04 -2.76 -13.06
C ALA A 48 -3.83 -2.36 -11.60
N ALA A 49 -4.04 -3.25 -10.65
CA ALA A 49 -3.84 -2.97 -9.24
C ALA A 49 -2.36 -2.68 -8.92
N PRO A 50 -1.38 -3.47 -9.39
CA PRO A 50 0.04 -3.15 -9.25
C PRO A 50 0.42 -1.78 -9.78
N GLU A 51 -0.04 -1.45 -10.98
CA GLU A 51 0.27 -0.17 -11.61
C GLU A 51 -0.31 1.02 -10.84
N VAL A 52 -1.55 0.91 -10.40
CA VAL A 52 -2.21 1.96 -9.59
C VAL A 52 -1.49 2.15 -8.26
N ASP A 53 -1.06 1.08 -7.61
CA ASP A 53 -0.31 1.15 -6.36
C ASP A 53 1.07 1.79 -6.57
N ALA A 54 1.82 1.35 -7.58
CA ALA A 54 3.11 1.93 -7.94
C ALA A 54 3.01 3.43 -8.22
N TYR A 55 1.99 3.85 -8.98
CA TYR A 55 1.72 5.26 -9.22
C TYR A 55 1.43 6.04 -7.93
N ARG A 56 0.54 5.53 -7.08
CA ARG A 56 0.15 6.19 -5.83
C ARG A 56 1.34 6.32 -4.87
N PHE A 57 2.09 5.24 -4.67
CA PHE A 57 3.24 5.26 -3.78
C PHE A 57 4.36 6.16 -4.30
N SER A 58 4.64 6.17 -5.61
CA SER A 58 5.62 7.08 -6.20
C SER A 58 5.23 8.55 -6.03
N LYS A 59 3.95 8.89 -6.20
CA LYS A 59 3.43 10.24 -5.93
C LYS A 59 3.57 10.64 -4.47
N LEU A 60 3.27 9.73 -3.54
CA LEU A 60 3.45 9.97 -2.11
C LEU A 60 4.93 10.12 -1.76
N ALA A 61 5.82 9.28 -2.28
CA ALA A 61 7.26 9.37 -2.09
C ALA A 61 7.82 10.69 -2.61
N THR A 62 7.45 11.08 -3.83
CA THR A 62 7.84 12.38 -4.41
C THR A 62 7.34 13.54 -3.56
N ALA A 63 6.10 13.52 -3.11
CA ALA A 63 5.55 14.57 -2.25
C ALA A 63 6.29 14.63 -0.90
N ALA A 64 6.58 13.48 -0.30
CA ALA A 64 7.33 13.41 0.95
C ALA A 64 8.77 13.95 0.79
N LYS A 65 9.46 13.56 -0.27
CA LYS A 65 10.81 14.07 -0.58
C LYS A 65 10.82 15.58 -0.77
N ASN A 66 9.90 16.11 -1.57
CA ASN A 66 9.81 17.55 -1.86
C ASN A 66 9.50 18.41 -0.64
N ASN A 67 8.85 17.83 0.37
CA ASN A 67 8.51 18.52 1.63
C ASN A 67 9.46 18.19 2.79
N GLY A 68 10.56 17.47 2.54
CA GLY A 68 11.52 17.10 3.58
C GLY A 68 10.98 16.11 4.62
N HIS A 69 10.02 15.28 4.22
CA HIS A 69 9.37 14.28 5.07
C HIS A 69 9.78 12.85 4.72
N SER A 70 10.91 12.69 4.05
CA SER A 70 11.53 11.39 3.75
C SER A 70 12.73 11.14 4.65
N ALA A 71 13.11 9.87 4.79
CA ALA A 71 14.35 9.44 5.40
C ALA A 71 14.78 8.14 4.71
N ASP A 72 16.05 8.05 4.36
CA ASP A 72 16.66 6.83 3.83
C ASP A 72 17.33 6.10 4.98
N GLU A 73 16.75 4.99 5.39
CA GLU A 73 17.23 4.16 6.49
C GLU A 73 17.07 2.69 6.14
N ALA A 74 18.14 1.93 6.24
CA ALA A 74 18.07 0.48 6.09
C ALA A 74 17.28 -0.13 7.26
N ILE A 75 16.21 -0.83 6.95
CA ILE A 75 15.36 -1.49 7.93
C ILE A 75 15.91 -2.87 8.22
N THR A 76 16.07 -3.19 9.51
CA THR A 76 16.50 -4.48 10.04
C THR A 76 15.59 -4.93 11.16
N GLU A 77 15.64 -6.21 11.55
CA GLU A 77 14.89 -6.73 12.70
C GLU A 77 15.18 -5.99 14.03
N GLU A 78 16.39 -5.41 14.15
CA GLU A 78 16.79 -4.71 15.37
C GLU A 78 16.26 -3.26 15.43
N ASN A 79 16.08 -2.60 14.28
CA ASN A 79 15.70 -1.18 14.26
C ASN A 79 14.26 -0.91 13.81
N VAL A 80 13.62 -1.85 13.10
CA VAL A 80 12.30 -1.66 12.47
C VAL A 80 11.26 -1.07 13.43
N PHE A 81 11.11 -1.65 14.61
CA PHE A 81 10.10 -1.21 15.57
C PHE A 81 10.32 0.24 16.04
N ARG A 82 11.58 0.60 16.33
CA ARG A 82 11.95 1.95 16.75
C ARG A 82 11.76 2.95 15.61
N THR A 83 12.13 2.58 14.40
CA THR A 83 12.01 3.43 13.21
C THR A 83 10.55 3.70 12.90
N LEU A 84 9.69 2.69 12.89
CA LEU A 84 8.25 2.86 12.69
C LEU A 84 7.61 3.71 13.80
N LYS A 85 7.95 3.47 15.06
CA LYS A 85 7.47 4.32 16.17
C LYS A 85 7.95 5.76 16.06
N ALA A 86 9.17 5.99 15.62
CA ALA A 86 9.70 7.34 15.42
C ALA A 86 8.95 8.06 14.29
N ALA A 87 8.64 7.36 13.20
CA ALA A 87 7.82 7.90 12.11
C ALA A 87 6.41 8.26 12.58
N ILE A 88 5.72 7.36 13.29
CA ILE A 88 4.39 7.60 13.86
C ILE A 88 4.40 8.83 14.78
N ARG A 89 5.41 8.97 15.64
CA ARG A 89 5.51 10.10 16.57
C ARG A 89 5.55 11.45 15.87
N LYS A 90 6.18 11.54 14.68
CA LYS A 90 6.25 12.80 13.91
C LYS A 90 4.88 13.26 13.40
N VAL A 91 3.99 12.31 13.08
CA VAL A 91 2.67 12.57 12.48
C VAL A 91 1.50 12.40 13.46
N LYS A 92 1.75 11.94 14.67
CA LYS A 92 0.72 11.65 15.69
C LYS A 92 -0.20 12.85 16.00
N LYS A 93 0.30 14.08 15.80
CA LYS A 93 -0.47 15.32 15.96
C LYS A 93 -1.71 15.43 15.08
N TYR A 94 -1.79 14.64 13.99
CA TYR A 94 -2.94 14.62 13.09
C TYR A 94 -4.04 13.63 13.51
N GLY A 95 -3.86 12.94 14.64
CA GLY A 95 -4.79 11.94 15.18
C GLY A 95 -4.51 10.53 14.64
N THR A 96 -4.23 9.59 15.52
CA THR A 96 -3.84 8.22 15.15
C THR A 96 -4.90 7.47 14.35
N GLN A 97 -6.18 7.77 14.61
CA GLN A 97 -7.31 7.17 13.88
C GLN A 97 -7.40 7.58 12.41
N ASN A 98 -6.73 8.68 12.02
CA ASN A 98 -6.69 9.18 10.65
C ASN A 98 -5.43 8.73 9.90
N LEU A 99 -4.53 8.00 10.57
CA LEU A 99 -3.26 7.57 10.01
C LEU A 99 -3.35 6.11 9.57
N VAL A 100 -2.74 5.85 8.43
CA VAL A 100 -2.49 4.50 7.91
C VAL A 100 -1.02 4.42 7.55
N MET A 101 -0.37 3.34 7.93
CA MET A 101 1.01 3.05 7.57
C MET A 101 1.03 1.86 6.61
N TYR A 102 1.52 2.09 5.41
CA TYR A 102 1.78 1.04 4.44
C TYR A 102 3.21 0.55 4.58
N VAL A 103 3.39 -0.73 4.62
CA VAL A 103 4.70 -1.39 4.74
C VAL A 103 4.85 -2.47 3.69
N SER A 104 6.08 -2.71 3.25
CA SER A 104 6.40 -3.81 2.37
C SER A 104 6.42 -5.14 3.12
N PRO A 105 6.34 -6.29 2.42
CA PRO A 105 6.44 -7.62 3.02
C PRO A 105 7.73 -7.81 3.81
N ASP A 106 8.87 -7.32 3.31
CA ASP A 106 10.15 -7.42 4.01
C ASP A 106 10.16 -6.62 5.32
N VAL A 107 9.58 -5.43 5.32
CA VAL A 107 9.44 -4.62 6.54
C VAL A 107 8.50 -5.28 7.54
N MET A 108 7.40 -5.89 7.06
CA MET A 108 6.48 -6.64 7.91
C MET A 108 7.18 -7.86 8.53
N ALA A 109 7.91 -8.64 7.74
CA ALA A 109 8.67 -9.80 8.21
C ALA A 109 9.72 -9.38 9.26
N ALA A 110 10.48 -8.31 9.00
CA ALA A 110 11.44 -7.79 9.97
C ALA A 110 10.75 -7.36 11.29
N LEU A 111 9.56 -6.77 11.20
CA LEU A 111 8.80 -6.36 12.38
C LEU A 111 8.31 -7.56 13.19
N GLU A 112 7.80 -8.60 12.55
CA GLU A 112 7.32 -9.83 13.20
C GLU A 112 8.47 -10.61 13.87
N LEU A 113 9.66 -10.57 13.29
CA LEU A 113 10.87 -11.19 13.86
C LEU A 113 11.57 -10.32 14.91
N SER A 114 11.19 -9.05 15.02
CA SER A 114 11.83 -8.12 15.96
C SER A 114 11.63 -8.53 17.42
N LYS A 115 12.72 -8.60 18.15
CA LYS A 115 12.69 -8.92 19.59
C LYS A 115 11.94 -7.88 20.43
N ASP A 116 11.95 -6.65 19.99
CA ASP A 116 11.23 -5.54 20.67
C ASP A 116 9.71 -5.73 20.55
N PHE A 117 9.24 -6.33 19.46
CA PHE A 117 7.83 -6.65 19.26
C PHE A 117 7.39 -7.92 19.97
N THR A 118 8.20 -8.98 19.96
CA THR A 118 7.88 -10.27 20.60
C THR A 118 7.62 -10.13 22.11
N ARG A 119 8.25 -9.16 22.77
CA ARG A 119 7.99 -8.86 24.18
C ARG A 119 6.60 -8.29 24.44
N THR A 120 5.98 -7.66 23.45
CA THR A 120 4.65 -7.07 23.57
C THR A 120 3.54 -8.08 23.33
N ILE A 121 3.78 -9.08 22.46
CA ILE A 121 2.82 -10.17 22.19
C ILE A 121 2.69 -11.13 23.38
N SER A 122 3.77 -11.39 24.11
CA SER A 122 3.75 -12.33 25.25
C SER A 122 2.80 -11.91 26.38
N ASN A 123 2.33 -10.67 26.38
CA ASN A 123 1.38 -10.13 27.37
C ASN A 123 -0.06 -10.03 26.87
N GLN A 124 -0.35 -10.39 25.62
CA GLN A 124 -1.73 -10.46 25.14
C GLN A 124 -2.26 -11.89 25.35
N ASN A 125 -3.30 -12.02 26.18
CA ASN A 125 -4.06 -13.26 26.32
C ASN A 125 -4.72 -13.60 24.97
N ILE A 126 -4.03 -14.37 24.17
CA ILE A 126 -4.57 -14.92 22.94
C ILE A 126 -5.41 -16.12 23.33
N GLY A 127 -6.73 -16.03 23.15
CA GLY A 127 -7.64 -17.14 23.36
C GLY A 127 -7.32 -18.34 22.46
N PRO A 128 -7.87 -19.54 22.71
CA PRO A 128 -7.42 -20.83 22.18
C PRO A 128 -7.65 -21.06 20.68
N SER A 129 -8.08 -20.07 19.90
CA SER A 129 -8.39 -20.24 18.48
C SER A 129 -7.57 -19.30 17.61
N SER A 130 -6.55 -19.84 16.98
CA SER A 130 -5.64 -19.28 15.99
C SER A 130 -4.60 -18.30 16.55
N LEU A 131 -3.33 -18.69 16.45
CA LEU A 131 -2.20 -17.78 16.52
C LEU A 131 -2.24 -16.90 15.26
N GLU A 132 -2.87 -15.76 15.36
CA GLU A 132 -2.74 -14.75 14.33
C GLU A 132 -1.50 -13.91 14.66
N THR A 133 -0.42 -14.22 13.97
CA THR A 133 0.88 -13.53 14.13
C THR A 133 0.90 -12.19 13.40
N ARG A 134 -0.14 -11.86 12.65
CA ARG A 134 -0.19 -10.69 11.81
C ARG A 134 -0.39 -9.42 12.62
N ILE A 135 0.54 -8.47 12.45
CA ILE A 135 0.49 -7.18 13.11
C ILE A 135 -0.45 -6.26 12.32
N THR A 136 -1.51 -5.79 12.96
CA THR A 136 -2.52 -4.93 12.33
C THR A 136 -2.42 -3.47 12.73
N GLY A 137 -1.57 -3.12 13.70
CA GLY A 137 -1.39 -1.74 14.13
C GLY A 137 -0.28 -1.54 15.15
N ILE A 138 0.26 -0.33 15.17
CA ILE A 138 1.26 0.14 16.12
C ILE A 138 0.80 1.50 16.68
N ASP A 139 0.79 1.62 18.01
CA ASP A 139 0.42 2.87 18.72
C ASP A 139 -0.93 3.49 18.30
N GLY A 140 -1.89 2.63 17.87
CA GLY A 140 -3.20 3.06 17.41
C GLY A 140 -3.26 3.48 15.93
N VAL A 141 -2.16 3.37 15.20
CA VAL A 141 -2.09 3.57 13.75
C VAL A 141 -2.28 2.24 13.05
N LYS A 142 -3.20 2.20 12.08
CA LYS A 142 -3.44 1.02 11.27
C LYS A 142 -2.20 0.71 10.42
N LEU A 143 -1.75 -0.54 10.48
CA LEU A 143 -0.69 -1.06 9.64
C LEU A 143 -1.29 -1.90 8.51
N VAL A 144 -0.86 -1.64 7.29
CA VAL A 144 -1.29 -2.36 6.08
C VAL A 144 -0.06 -2.85 5.34
N GLU A 145 0.07 -4.16 5.27
CA GLU A 145 1.06 -4.80 4.42
C GLU A 145 0.60 -4.71 2.96
N VAL A 146 1.49 -4.25 2.10
CA VAL A 146 1.28 -4.24 0.65
C VAL A 146 1.79 -5.58 0.11
N GLU A 147 1.03 -6.21 -0.78
CA GLU A 147 1.22 -7.61 -1.18
C GLU A 147 2.59 -7.93 -1.82
N ALA A 148 3.30 -6.93 -2.35
CA ALA A 148 4.57 -7.14 -3.01
C ALA A 148 5.51 -5.93 -2.88
N GLU A 149 6.81 -6.20 -2.88
CA GLU A 149 7.86 -5.14 -2.83
C GLU A 149 7.82 -4.25 -4.07
N ASP A 150 7.47 -4.81 -5.21
CA ASP A 150 7.37 -4.13 -6.51
C ASP A 150 6.22 -3.13 -6.64
N ARG A 151 5.57 -2.79 -5.52
CA ARG A 151 4.58 -1.70 -5.44
C ARG A 151 5.19 -0.37 -4.99
N PHE A 152 6.40 -0.40 -4.42
CA PHE A 152 7.06 0.78 -3.87
C PHE A 152 8.11 1.30 -4.84
N TYR A 153 7.74 2.36 -5.58
CA TYR A 153 8.64 3.06 -6.49
C TYR A 153 8.81 4.51 -6.08
N ASP A 154 10.00 5.03 -6.27
CA ASP A 154 10.31 6.44 -6.05
C ASP A 154 9.73 7.35 -7.13
N THR A 155 9.69 6.85 -8.37
CA THR A 155 9.20 7.55 -9.55
C THR A 155 8.37 6.60 -10.39
N PHE A 156 7.40 7.15 -11.11
CA PHE A 156 6.58 6.40 -12.05
C PHE A 156 6.62 7.08 -13.41
N ASP A 157 7.04 6.34 -14.41
CA ASP A 157 7.08 6.79 -15.81
C ASP A 157 6.05 6.02 -16.64
N PHE A 158 5.20 6.77 -17.35
CA PHE A 158 4.20 6.20 -18.24
C PHE A 158 4.77 5.81 -19.61
N THR A 159 5.98 6.28 -19.96
CA THR A 159 6.55 6.13 -21.30
C THR A 159 7.11 4.72 -21.52
N ASP A 160 7.76 4.16 -20.50
CA ASP A 160 8.39 2.84 -20.57
C ASP A 160 7.53 1.73 -19.99
N GLY A 161 6.29 2.08 -19.59
CA GLY A 161 5.38 1.15 -18.94
C GLY A 161 5.85 0.79 -17.54
N TYR A 162 5.38 -0.35 -17.12
CA TYR A 162 5.63 -0.91 -15.82
C TYR A 162 6.89 -1.77 -15.89
N THR A 163 8.00 -1.27 -15.43
CA THR A 163 9.24 -2.05 -15.26
C THR A 163 9.72 -1.99 -13.84
#